data_8240d3cd359152bf6fb25e6ff66f515c
#
_entry.id   8240d3cd359152bf6fb25e6ff66f515c
#
_cell.length_a   1.000
_cell.length_b   1.000
_cell.length_c   1.000
_cell.angle_alpha   90.00
_cell.angle_beta   90.00
_cell.angle_gamma   90.00
#
_symmetry.space_group_name_H-M   'P 1'
#
loop_
_entity.id
_entity.type
_entity.pdbx_description
1 polymer ?
#
loop_
_entity_poly.entity_id
_entity_poly.type
_entity_poly.pdbx_seq_one_letter_code
_entity_poly.pdbx_strand_id
1 'polypeptide(L)'
;MTESLAARTVRRTPVVAAALLMVALAGCADMAGIGSEAKLRDASSLGIAADSSAAVVPSVDSQWWRAFGDAQLDTLIEKAVAGNPNLQVARARLARAQASADIAESALKPKVNGELDLNRQKFNSNYIYPAPLGGSTQNIGLLQLGANWELDFFGKNRTALEAAIGSANAAAADADAARVLLASNVARSYFQWARLNDQLTVARRTLAAR
;
A
#
# COMPACT_ATOMS: atom_id res chain seq x y z
N MET A 1 -63.82 -33.45 22.89
CA MET A 1 -63.28 -32.12 22.79
C MET A 1 -61.78 -32.08 23.26
N THR A 2 -61.01 -33.12 22.95
CA THR A 2 -59.64 -33.32 23.48
C THR A 2 -58.54 -33.59 22.44
N GLU A 3 -58.88 -33.56 21.11
CA GLU A 3 -57.87 -33.88 20.05
C GLU A 3 -57.21 -32.66 19.39
N SER A 4 -57.56 -31.44 19.76
CA SER A 4 -57.07 -30.23 19.08
C SER A 4 -55.78 -29.63 19.69
N LEU A 5 -55.35 -30.05 20.87
CA LEU A 5 -54.20 -29.48 21.57
C LEU A 5 -52.85 -30.18 21.27
N ALA A 6 -52.88 -31.48 20.92
CA ALA A 6 -51.67 -32.25 20.63
C ALA A 6 -51.05 -31.93 19.25
N ALA A 7 -51.84 -31.54 18.26
CA ALA A 7 -51.36 -31.25 16.90
C ALA A 7 -50.67 -29.89 16.75
N ARG A 8 -50.86 -28.97 17.70
CA ARG A 8 -50.20 -27.62 17.70
C ARG A 8 -48.80 -27.58 18.32
N THR A 9 -48.47 -28.55 19.19
CA THR A 9 -47.18 -28.61 19.85
C THR A 9 -46.11 -29.28 18.96
N VAL A 10 -46.46 -30.25 18.13
CA VAL A 10 -45.51 -30.95 17.26
C VAL A 10 -44.97 -30.06 16.11
N ARG A 11 -45.72 -29.03 15.68
CA ARG A 11 -45.30 -28.13 14.58
C ARG A 11 -44.38 -27.00 15.01
N ARG A 12 -44.21 -26.72 16.32
CA ARG A 12 -43.39 -25.64 16.84
C ARG A 12 -41.99 -26.09 17.22
N THR A 13 -41.79 -27.38 17.47
CA THR A 13 -40.47 -27.94 17.85
C THR A 13 -39.36 -27.77 16.80
N PRO A 14 -39.60 -27.96 15.48
CA PRO A 14 -38.52 -27.75 14.50
C PRO A 14 -38.14 -26.27 14.33
N VAL A 15 -39.08 -25.35 14.51
CA VAL A 15 -38.83 -23.89 14.41
C VAL A 15 -38.01 -23.40 15.62
N VAL A 16 -38.32 -23.89 16.81
CA VAL A 16 -37.57 -23.55 18.03
C VAL A 16 -36.15 -24.19 17.99
N ALA A 17 -36.02 -25.42 17.50
CA ALA A 17 -34.74 -26.06 17.30
C ALA A 17 -33.87 -25.34 16.25
N ALA A 18 -34.46 -24.89 15.15
CA ALA A 18 -33.73 -24.09 14.13
C ALA A 18 -33.31 -22.72 14.66
N ALA A 19 -34.15 -22.06 15.46
CA ALA A 19 -33.80 -20.78 16.08
C ALA A 19 -32.66 -20.92 17.14
N LEU A 20 -32.67 -22.00 17.91
CA LEU A 20 -31.60 -22.31 18.87
C LEU A 20 -30.27 -22.63 18.16
N LEU A 21 -30.32 -23.32 17.00
CA LEU A 21 -29.14 -23.60 16.19
C LEU A 21 -28.56 -22.30 15.60
N MET A 22 -29.37 -21.36 15.16
CA MET A 22 -28.90 -20.07 14.66
C MET A 22 -28.24 -19.20 15.74
N VAL A 23 -28.76 -19.24 16.98
CA VAL A 23 -28.17 -18.53 18.13
C VAL A 23 -26.83 -19.18 18.54
N ALA A 24 -26.70 -20.50 18.45
CA ALA A 24 -25.45 -21.19 18.74
C ALA A 24 -24.34 -20.92 17.69
N LEU A 25 -24.71 -20.72 16.40
CA LEU A 25 -23.75 -20.32 15.35
C LEU A 25 -23.31 -18.84 15.48
N ALA A 26 -24.14 -17.96 16.02
CA ALA A 26 -23.78 -16.58 16.25
C ALA A 26 -22.74 -16.40 17.38
N GLY A 27 -22.63 -17.36 18.29
CA GLY A 27 -21.69 -17.31 19.42
C GLY A 27 -20.22 -17.59 19.06
N CYS A 28 -19.92 -18.10 17.87
CA CYS A 28 -18.54 -18.46 17.49
C CYS A 28 -17.73 -17.30 16.86
N ALA A 29 -18.29 -16.11 16.73
CA ALA A 29 -17.61 -14.94 16.16
C ALA A 29 -17.37 -13.85 17.21
N ASP A 30 -17.16 -14.23 18.47
CA ASP A 30 -16.74 -13.26 19.49
C ASP A 30 -15.28 -12.86 19.22
N MET A 31 -15.11 -11.76 18.52
CA MET A 31 -13.84 -11.07 18.30
C MET A 31 -13.50 -10.13 19.47
N ALA A 32 -14.29 -10.11 20.54
CA ALA A 32 -14.00 -9.34 21.75
C ALA A 32 -12.72 -9.89 22.40
N GLY A 33 -11.65 -9.12 22.33
CA GLY A 33 -10.35 -9.48 22.88
C GLY A 33 -9.22 -9.62 21.87
N ILE A 34 -9.50 -9.54 20.56
CA ILE A 34 -8.46 -9.47 19.52
C ILE A 34 -8.19 -7.98 19.17
N GLY A 35 -8.08 -7.13 20.14
CA GLY A 35 -7.62 -5.76 20.01
C GLY A 35 -6.21 -5.63 20.55
N SER A 36 -5.39 -4.77 19.96
CA SER A 36 -4.11 -4.41 20.57
C SER A 36 -4.39 -3.76 21.93
N GLU A 37 -3.95 -4.38 23.02
CA GLU A 37 -3.96 -3.77 24.36
C GLU A 37 -2.92 -2.64 24.50
N ALA A 38 -2.06 -2.48 23.48
CA ALA A 38 -1.07 -1.43 23.44
C ALA A 38 -1.76 -0.06 23.35
N LYS A 39 -1.74 0.67 24.47
CA LYS A 39 -2.16 2.07 24.52
C LYS A 39 -0.93 2.95 24.29
N LEU A 40 -1.08 3.95 23.42
CA LEU A 40 -0.06 4.99 23.32
C LEU A 40 0.13 5.60 24.71
N ARG A 41 1.36 5.64 25.16
CA ARG A 41 1.69 6.31 26.43
C ARG A 41 1.42 7.80 26.26
N ASP A 42 0.76 8.39 27.25
CA ASP A 42 0.50 9.81 27.26
C ASP A 42 1.85 10.57 27.34
N ALA A 43 2.03 11.60 26.51
CA ALA A 43 3.23 12.42 26.48
C ALA A 43 3.59 13.00 27.84
N SER A 44 2.59 13.35 28.65
CA SER A 44 2.76 13.82 30.03
C SER A 44 3.42 12.76 30.94
N SER A 45 3.16 11.47 30.69
CA SER A 45 3.78 10.36 31.47
C SER A 45 5.25 10.16 31.15
N LEU A 46 5.75 10.73 30.07
CA LEU A 46 7.14 10.70 29.62
C LEU A 46 7.93 11.95 30.07
N GLY A 47 7.34 12.83 30.90
CA GLY A 47 7.95 14.10 31.30
C GLY A 47 8.05 15.12 30.18
N ILE A 48 7.43 14.84 29.04
CA ILE A 48 7.31 15.80 27.96
C ILE A 48 6.15 16.70 28.35
N ALA A 49 6.45 17.93 28.80
CA ALA A 49 5.41 18.91 29.06
C ALA A 49 4.56 19.04 27.80
N ALA A 50 3.25 18.81 27.96
CA ALA A 50 2.29 19.05 26.91
C ALA A 50 2.10 20.56 26.69
N ASP A 51 3.15 21.26 26.29
CA ASP A 51 3.02 22.48 25.54
C ASP A 51 2.51 22.10 24.15
N SER A 52 1.34 21.54 24.17
CA SER A 52 0.55 21.19 22.99
C SER A 52 -0.25 22.38 22.46
N SER A 53 0.36 23.51 22.38
CA SER A 53 0.32 24.20 21.10
C SER A 53 1.00 23.21 20.16
N ALA A 54 0.23 22.45 19.40
CA ALA A 54 0.75 21.68 18.29
C ALA A 54 1.53 22.70 17.45
N ALA A 55 2.80 22.82 17.76
CA ALA A 55 3.71 23.59 16.95
C ALA A 55 3.58 22.87 15.61
N VAL A 56 2.82 23.49 14.71
CA VAL A 56 2.82 23.13 13.31
C VAL A 56 4.30 23.10 12.99
N VAL A 57 4.89 21.90 12.96
CA VAL A 57 6.29 21.75 12.56
C VAL A 57 6.32 22.41 11.20
N PRO A 58 6.92 23.59 11.04
CA PRO A 58 6.87 24.28 9.76
C PRO A 58 7.43 23.31 8.74
N SER A 59 6.60 22.95 7.77
CA SER A 59 7.05 22.09 6.68
C SER A 59 8.25 22.79 6.06
N VAL A 60 9.39 22.12 6.06
CA VAL A 60 10.59 22.66 5.41
C VAL A 60 10.23 22.90 3.95
N ASP A 61 10.38 24.13 3.48
CA ASP A 61 10.12 24.46 2.08
C ASP A 61 10.92 23.48 1.20
N SER A 62 10.24 22.96 0.21
CA SER A 62 10.84 22.03 -0.76
C SER A 62 12.06 22.61 -1.49
N GLN A 63 12.23 23.93 -1.47
CA GLN A 63 13.32 24.69 -2.10
C GLN A 63 14.01 25.63 -1.11
N TRP A 64 14.12 25.21 0.17
CA TRP A 64 14.68 25.99 1.28
C TRP A 64 16.04 26.65 0.97
N TRP A 65 16.85 26.08 0.08
CA TRP A 65 18.16 26.60 -0.30
C TRP A 65 18.07 27.92 -1.10
N ARG A 66 16.95 28.22 -1.73
CA ARG A 66 16.74 29.49 -2.45
C ARG A 66 16.79 30.71 -1.52
N ALA A 67 16.56 30.52 -0.23
CA ALA A 67 16.69 31.56 0.77
C ALA A 67 18.14 32.13 0.89
N PHE A 68 19.16 31.40 0.39
CA PHE A 68 20.52 31.90 0.32
C PHE A 68 20.76 32.91 -0.81
N GLY A 69 19.87 33.03 -1.79
CA GLY A 69 19.97 33.99 -2.88
C GLY A 69 21.11 33.74 -3.86
N ASP A 70 21.62 32.50 -3.94
CA ASP A 70 22.76 32.10 -4.78
C ASP A 70 22.29 31.24 -5.96
N ALA A 71 22.24 31.84 -7.16
CA ALA A 71 21.79 31.17 -8.39
C ALA A 71 22.68 29.97 -8.81
N GLN A 72 23.97 29.99 -8.44
CA GLN A 72 24.87 28.88 -8.73
C GLN A 72 24.55 27.67 -7.83
N LEU A 73 24.31 27.93 -6.56
CA LEU A 73 23.85 26.90 -5.60
C LEU A 73 22.52 26.28 -6.06
N ASP A 74 21.56 27.12 -6.49
CA ASP A 74 20.26 26.66 -7.01
C ASP A 74 20.46 25.67 -8.17
N THR A 75 21.25 26.06 -9.16
CA THR A 75 21.56 25.23 -10.33
C THR A 75 22.21 23.89 -9.95
N LEU A 76 23.14 23.90 -8.98
CA LEU A 76 23.84 22.70 -8.53
C LEU A 76 22.89 21.73 -7.82
N ILE A 77 22.03 22.24 -6.94
CA ILE A 77 21.06 21.41 -6.22
C ILE A 77 20.02 20.85 -7.19
N GLU A 78 19.51 21.66 -8.12
CA GLU A 78 18.53 21.20 -9.13
C GLU A 78 19.12 20.08 -10.00
N LYS A 79 20.37 20.22 -10.46
CA LYS A 79 21.06 19.14 -11.20
C LYS A 79 21.24 17.89 -10.36
N ALA A 80 21.62 18.03 -9.09
CA ALA A 80 21.79 16.90 -8.18
C ALA A 80 20.46 16.17 -7.96
N VAL A 81 19.37 16.89 -7.70
CA VAL A 81 18.02 16.32 -7.48
C VAL A 81 17.49 15.63 -8.74
N ALA A 82 17.77 16.18 -9.93
CA ALA A 82 17.36 15.59 -11.20
C ALA A 82 18.15 14.32 -11.55
N GLY A 83 19.45 14.29 -11.26
CA GLY A 83 20.37 13.24 -11.73
C GLY A 83 20.78 12.20 -10.68
N ASN A 84 20.39 12.32 -9.42
CA ASN A 84 20.87 11.43 -8.36
C ASN A 84 20.21 10.04 -8.41
N PRO A 85 20.99 8.95 -8.59
CA PRO A 85 20.43 7.59 -8.68
C PRO A 85 19.73 7.14 -7.40
N ASN A 86 20.24 7.52 -6.22
CA ASN A 86 19.64 7.12 -4.94
C ASN A 86 18.24 7.75 -4.75
N LEU A 87 18.08 9.01 -5.20
CA LEU A 87 16.77 9.64 -5.18
C LEU A 87 15.81 8.99 -6.19
N GLN A 88 16.29 8.53 -7.33
CA GLN A 88 15.48 7.75 -8.27
C GLN A 88 15.04 6.42 -7.66
N VAL A 89 15.93 5.73 -6.92
CA VAL A 89 15.55 4.51 -6.17
C VAL A 89 14.48 4.81 -5.12
N ALA A 90 14.59 5.91 -4.37
CA ALA A 90 13.56 6.30 -3.39
C ALA A 90 12.20 6.55 -4.06
N ARG A 91 12.19 7.26 -5.20
CA ARG A 91 10.98 7.49 -6.00
C ARG A 91 10.38 6.19 -6.56
N ALA A 92 11.22 5.26 -7.00
CA ALA A 92 10.76 3.95 -7.48
C ALA A 92 10.15 3.11 -6.35
N ARG A 93 10.70 3.20 -5.12
CA ARG A 93 10.10 2.56 -3.93
C ARG A 93 8.73 3.16 -3.60
N LEU A 94 8.60 4.48 -3.67
CA LEU A 94 7.31 5.17 -3.50
C LEU A 94 6.31 4.69 -4.55
N ALA A 95 6.67 4.69 -5.83
CA ALA A 95 5.79 4.23 -6.91
C ALA A 95 5.35 2.77 -6.70
N ARG A 96 6.26 1.89 -6.25
CA ARG A 96 5.94 0.51 -5.88
C ARG A 96 4.95 0.44 -4.72
N ALA A 97 5.13 1.26 -3.68
CA ALA A 97 4.24 1.26 -2.52
C ALA A 97 2.84 1.76 -2.90
N GLN A 98 2.75 2.78 -3.76
CA GLN A 98 1.49 3.27 -4.32
C GLN A 98 0.78 2.18 -5.14
N ALA A 99 1.49 1.49 -6.05
CA ALA A 99 0.94 0.38 -6.81
C ALA A 99 0.45 -0.77 -5.91
N SER A 100 1.12 -1.00 -4.77
CA SER A 100 0.66 -1.98 -3.78
C SER A 100 -0.65 -1.55 -3.10
N ALA A 101 -0.85 -0.25 -2.85
CA ALA A 101 -2.10 0.29 -2.34
C ALA A 101 -3.23 0.16 -3.38
N ASP A 102 -2.95 0.42 -4.66
CA ASP A 102 -3.91 0.24 -5.76
C ASP A 102 -4.34 -1.24 -5.89
N ILE A 103 -3.39 -2.19 -5.73
CA ILE A 103 -3.69 -3.62 -5.71
C ILE A 103 -4.60 -3.96 -4.52
N ALA A 104 -4.31 -3.44 -3.33
CA ALA A 104 -5.15 -3.65 -2.15
C ALA A 104 -6.55 -3.05 -2.34
N GLU A 105 -6.67 -1.88 -2.94
CA GLU A 105 -7.95 -1.26 -3.29
C GLU A 105 -8.75 -2.13 -4.28
N SER A 106 -8.05 -2.75 -5.24
CA SER A 106 -8.71 -3.62 -6.22
C SER A 106 -9.38 -4.85 -5.60
N ALA A 107 -8.94 -5.29 -4.41
CA ALA A 107 -9.56 -6.40 -3.69
C ALA A 107 -10.98 -6.07 -3.19
N LEU A 108 -11.32 -4.79 -3.04
CA LEU A 108 -12.66 -4.32 -2.67
C LEU A 108 -13.63 -4.25 -3.87
N LYS A 109 -13.13 -4.40 -5.09
CA LYS A 109 -13.89 -4.25 -6.33
C LYS A 109 -14.25 -5.60 -6.95
N PRO A 110 -15.36 -5.71 -7.69
CA PRO A 110 -15.66 -6.90 -8.48
C PRO A 110 -14.54 -7.17 -9.49
N LYS A 111 -14.14 -8.44 -9.61
CA LYS A 111 -13.18 -8.90 -10.62
C LYS A 111 -13.95 -9.59 -11.74
N VAL A 112 -13.70 -9.16 -12.97
CA VAL A 112 -14.26 -9.77 -14.18
C VAL A 112 -13.13 -10.36 -14.98
N ASN A 113 -13.23 -11.64 -15.32
CA ASN A 113 -12.26 -12.36 -16.12
C ASN A 113 -12.93 -12.87 -17.39
N GLY A 114 -12.23 -12.73 -18.51
CA GLY A 114 -12.61 -13.34 -19.79
C GLY A 114 -11.53 -14.34 -20.21
N GLU A 115 -11.95 -15.52 -20.64
CA GLU A 115 -11.08 -16.56 -21.16
C GLU A 115 -11.59 -17.00 -22.52
N LEU A 116 -10.68 -17.02 -23.50
CA LEU A 116 -10.92 -17.57 -24.82
C LEU A 116 -9.87 -18.63 -25.08
N ASP A 117 -10.30 -19.88 -25.13
CA ASP A 117 -9.46 -21.01 -25.55
C ASP A 117 -9.88 -21.50 -26.92
N LEU A 118 -8.95 -21.63 -27.83
CA LEU A 118 -9.15 -22.18 -29.16
C LEU A 118 -8.15 -23.33 -29.34
N ASN A 119 -8.68 -24.55 -29.38
CA ASN A 119 -7.88 -25.74 -29.44
C ASN A 119 -8.26 -26.57 -30.69
N ARG A 120 -7.24 -27.10 -31.41
CA ARG A 120 -7.42 -28.07 -32.47
C ARG A 120 -6.82 -29.39 -32.03
N GLN A 121 -7.66 -30.40 -31.86
CA GLN A 121 -7.20 -31.71 -31.41
C GLN A 121 -7.72 -32.84 -32.30
N LYS A 122 -6.89 -33.90 -32.41
CA LYS A 122 -7.30 -35.16 -33.03
C LYS A 122 -7.76 -36.12 -31.95
N PHE A 123 -8.98 -36.58 -32.06
CA PHE A 123 -9.53 -37.58 -31.15
C PHE A 123 -8.99 -38.97 -31.54
N ASN A 124 -8.52 -39.75 -30.58
CA ASN A 124 -8.04 -41.09 -30.80
C ASN A 124 -9.23 -42.02 -31.18
N SER A 125 -9.08 -42.80 -32.24
CA SER A 125 -10.09 -43.76 -32.72
C SER A 125 -10.28 -44.96 -31.78
N ASN A 126 -9.27 -45.25 -30.92
CA ASN A 126 -9.26 -46.41 -30.01
C ASN A 126 -9.50 -46.01 -28.57
N TYR A 127 -10.21 -44.90 -28.32
CA TYR A 127 -10.53 -44.40 -27.00
C TYR A 127 -12.05 -44.31 -26.82
N ILE A 128 -12.51 -43.76 -25.69
CA ILE A 128 -13.92 -43.70 -25.26
C ILE A 128 -14.84 -42.95 -26.24
N TYR A 129 -14.32 -42.30 -27.25
CA TYR A 129 -15.11 -41.52 -28.22
C TYR A 129 -15.61 -42.39 -29.36
N PRO A 130 -16.97 -42.60 -29.49
CA PRO A 130 -17.51 -43.37 -30.60
C PRO A 130 -17.42 -42.58 -31.91
N ALA A 131 -17.62 -43.27 -33.02
CA ALA A 131 -17.81 -42.63 -34.32
C ALA A 131 -19.04 -41.70 -34.30
N PRO A 132 -18.97 -40.56 -34.98
CA PRO A 132 -17.96 -40.06 -35.91
C PRO A 132 -16.83 -39.26 -35.24
N LEU A 133 -16.83 -39.06 -33.90
CA LEU A 133 -15.87 -38.23 -33.19
C LEU A 133 -14.49 -38.91 -33.11
N GLY A 134 -14.45 -40.18 -32.76
CA GLY A 134 -13.21 -40.99 -32.73
C GLY A 134 -12.51 -41.01 -34.07
N GLY A 135 -11.22 -40.70 -34.14
CA GLY A 135 -10.41 -40.59 -35.35
C GLY A 135 -10.52 -39.26 -36.08
N SER A 136 -11.48 -38.40 -35.73
CA SER A 136 -11.63 -37.09 -36.37
C SER A 136 -10.71 -36.01 -35.76
N THR A 137 -10.50 -34.93 -36.51
CA THR A 137 -9.80 -33.72 -36.02
C THR A 137 -10.85 -32.61 -35.91
N GLN A 138 -11.01 -32.07 -34.69
CA GLN A 138 -12.00 -31.04 -34.40
C GLN A 138 -11.32 -29.77 -33.92
N ASN A 139 -11.98 -28.62 -34.18
CA ASN A 139 -11.68 -27.35 -33.54
C ASN A 139 -12.65 -27.15 -32.40
N ILE A 140 -12.12 -26.93 -31.20
CA ILE A 140 -12.91 -26.70 -30.02
C ILE A 140 -12.66 -25.27 -29.58
N GLY A 141 -13.71 -24.50 -29.35
CA GLY A 141 -13.64 -23.15 -28.81
C GLY A 141 -14.36 -23.08 -27.47
N LEU A 142 -13.74 -22.49 -26.47
CA LEU A 142 -14.34 -22.14 -25.19
C LEU A 142 -14.24 -20.63 -25.03
N LEU A 143 -15.38 -19.97 -24.88
CA LEU A 143 -15.46 -18.58 -24.43
C LEU A 143 -16.15 -18.56 -23.09
N GLN A 144 -15.43 -18.10 -22.06
CA GLN A 144 -15.92 -18.02 -20.71
C GLN A 144 -15.77 -16.60 -20.17
N LEU A 145 -16.83 -16.08 -19.56
CA LEU A 145 -16.82 -14.85 -18.78
C LEU A 145 -17.17 -15.21 -17.33
N GLY A 146 -16.32 -14.80 -16.41
CA GLY A 146 -16.51 -15.02 -14.98
C GLY A 146 -16.45 -13.69 -14.23
N ALA A 147 -17.28 -13.54 -13.21
CA ALA A 147 -17.22 -12.43 -12.28
C ALA A 147 -17.20 -12.97 -10.85
N ASN A 148 -16.30 -12.43 -10.03
CA ASN A 148 -16.26 -12.73 -8.61
C ASN A 148 -16.09 -11.46 -7.79
N TRP A 149 -16.71 -11.40 -6.62
CA TRP A 149 -16.62 -10.29 -5.71
C TRP A 149 -16.65 -10.79 -4.27
N GLU A 150 -15.64 -10.44 -3.49
CA GLU A 150 -15.57 -10.71 -2.06
C GLU A 150 -16.17 -9.53 -1.29
N LEU A 151 -17.30 -9.75 -0.64
CA LEU A 151 -17.94 -8.74 0.21
C LEU A 151 -17.20 -8.67 1.55
N ASP A 152 -16.68 -7.52 1.88
CA ASP A 152 -15.84 -7.31 3.07
C ASP A 152 -16.67 -6.95 4.31
N PHE A 153 -17.43 -7.91 4.83
CA PHE A 153 -18.28 -7.72 5.99
C PHE A 153 -17.49 -7.44 7.28
N PHE A 154 -16.30 -8.01 7.41
CA PHE A 154 -15.48 -7.92 8.62
C PHE A 154 -14.30 -6.97 8.48
N GLY A 155 -14.17 -6.26 7.38
CA GLY A 155 -13.15 -5.23 7.19
C GLY A 155 -11.74 -5.74 6.89
N LYS A 156 -11.55 -7.03 6.57
CA LYS A 156 -10.24 -7.62 6.23
C LYS A 156 -9.54 -6.87 5.09
N ASN A 157 -10.23 -6.69 3.96
CA ASN A 157 -9.67 -6.03 2.79
C ASN A 157 -9.52 -4.52 3.00
N ARG A 158 -10.44 -3.90 3.75
CA ARG A 158 -10.35 -2.48 4.12
C ARG A 158 -9.14 -2.21 5.00
N THR A 159 -8.91 -3.03 6.03
CA THR A 159 -7.72 -2.89 6.89
C THR A 159 -6.42 -3.14 6.14
N ALA A 160 -6.42 -4.10 5.18
CA ALA A 160 -5.27 -4.33 4.31
C ALA A 160 -4.98 -3.11 3.41
N LEU A 161 -6.01 -2.43 2.88
CA LEU A 161 -5.86 -1.19 2.14
C LEU A 161 -5.29 -0.06 3.02
N GLU A 162 -5.81 0.12 4.23
CA GLU A 162 -5.29 1.13 5.18
C GLU A 162 -3.81 0.90 5.50
N ALA A 163 -3.39 -0.35 5.71
CA ALA A 163 -1.99 -0.70 5.92
C ALA A 163 -1.11 -0.40 4.69
N ALA A 164 -1.62 -0.67 3.48
CA ALA A 164 -0.92 -0.37 2.24
C ALA A 164 -0.78 1.14 2.00
N ILE A 165 -1.83 1.93 2.28
CA ILE A 165 -1.78 3.40 2.24
C ILE A 165 -0.77 3.93 3.26
N GLY A 166 -0.75 3.40 4.48
CA GLY A 166 0.25 3.74 5.49
C GLY A 166 1.68 3.50 5.01
N SER A 167 1.92 2.37 4.33
CA SER A 167 3.21 2.04 3.73
C SER A 167 3.61 2.99 2.59
N ALA A 168 2.64 3.41 1.77
CA ALA A 168 2.87 4.40 0.71
C ALA A 168 3.22 5.78 1.28
N ASN A 169 2.53 6.20 2.35
CA ASN A 169 2.83 7.45 3.05
C ASN A 169 4.22 7.43 3.69
N ALA A 170 4.64 6.31 4.28
CA ALA A 170 5.99 6.13 4.81
C ALA A 170 7.04 6.23 3.70
N ALA A 171 6.83 5.58 2.56
CA ALA A 171 7.73 5.66 1.41
C ALA A 171 7.80 7.08 0.80
N ALA A 172 6.71 7.86 0.86
CA ALA A 172 6.71 9.27 0.46
C ALA A 172 7.58 10.10 1.39
N ALA A 173 7.44 9.94 2.70
CA ALA A 173 8.28 10.61 3.69
C ALA A 173 9.77 10.26 3.53
N ASP A 174 10.09 8.99 3.24
CA ASP A 174 11.47 8.55 2.96
C ASP A 174 12.05 9.22 1.71
N ALA A 175 11.25 9.37 0.64
CA ALA A 175 11.68 10.05 -0.59
C ALA A 175 11.94 11.55 -0.36
N ASP A 176 11.09 12.21 0.44
CA ASP A 176 11.27 13.62 0.83
C ASP A 176 12.51 13.79 1.72
N ALA A 177 12.72 12.91 2.69
CA ALA A 177 13.91 12.89 3.53
C ALA A 177 15.20 12.71 2.71
N ALA A 178 15.19 11.80 1.73
CA ALA A 178 16.31 11.59 0.83
C ALA A 178 16.63 12.84 0.00
N ARG A 179 15.59 13.56 -0.46
CA ARG A 179 15.74 14.83 -1.20
C ARG A 179 16.36 15.93 -0.33
N VAL A 180 15.84 16.09 0.90
CA VAL A 180 16.37 17.09 1.85
C VAL A 180 17.83 16.79 2.18
N LEU A 181 18.16 15.53 2.45
CA LEU A 181 19.52 15.10 2.74
C LEU A 181 20.48 15.38 1.56
N LEU A 182 20.07 15.08 0.34
CA LEU A 182 20.84 15.35 -0.87
C LEU A 182 21.08 16.86 -1.03
N ALA A 183 20.04 17.68 -0.96
CA ALA A 183 20.14 19.13 -1.07
C ALA A 183 21.09 19.71 0.00
N SER A 184 20.97 19.25 1.25
CA SER A 184 21.82 19.67 2.38
C SER A 184 23.29 19.30 2.17
N ASN A 185 23.55 18.10 1.62
CA ASN A 185 24.94 17.68 1.35
C ASN A 185 25.55 18.49 0.21
N VAL A 186 24.80 18.81 -0.84
CA VAL A 186 25.28 19.68 -1.93
C VAL A 186 25.57 21.08 -1.41
N ALA A 187 24.64 21.66 -0.65
CA ALA A 187 24.82 23.01 -0.07
C ALA A 187 26.07 23.05 0.85
N ARG A 188 26.21 22.05 1.72
CA ARG A 188 27.38 21.95 2.61
C ARG A 188 28.70 21.90 1.82
N SER A 189 28.73 21.05 0.79
CA SER A 189 29.94 20.91 -0.05
C SER A 189 30.24 22.19 -0.83
N TYR A 190 29.21 22.88 -1.31
CA TYR A 190 29.35 24.18 -1.99
C TYR A 190 29.94 25.24 -1.10
N PHE A 191 29.41 25.43 0.11
CA PHE A 191 29.96 26.41 1.05
C PHE A 191 31.38 26.04 1.56
N GLN A 192 31.64 24.73 1.70
CA GLN A 192 33.02 24.29 2.04
C GLN A 192 34.00 24.61 0.92
N TRP A 193 33.62 24.38 -0.33
CA TRP A 193 34.43 24.75 -1.50
C TRP A 193 34.65 26.25 -1.57
N ALA A 194 33.64 27.09 -1.40
CA ALA A 194 33.74 28.54 -1.38
C ALA A 194 34.73 29.01 -0.30
N ARG A 195 34.60 28.49 0.92
CA ARG A 195 35.52 28.79 2.02
C ARG A 195 36.97 28.43 1.69
N LEU A 196 37.21 27.25 1.10
CA LEU A 196 38.59 26.84 0.73
C LEU A 196 39.18 27.73 -0.36
N ASN A 197 38.36 28.18 -1.30
CA ASN A 197 38.79 29.11 -2.36
C ASN A 197 39.17 30.48 -1.79
N ASP A 198 38.41 30.98 -0.82
CA ASP A 198 38.76 32.23 -0.11
C ASP A 198 40.05 32.08 0.68
N GLN A 199 40.23 30.98 1.40
CA GLN A 199 41.47 30.69 2.12
C GLN A 199 42.70 30.63 1.18
N LEU A 200 42.55 30.01 0.02
CA LEU A 200 43.58 29.94 -1.01
C LEU A 200 43.93 31.34 -1.53
N THR A 201 42.94 32.20 -1.71
CA THR A 201 43.10 33.59 -2.16
C THR A 201 43.92 34.39 -1.12
N VAL A 202 43.56 34.24 0.16
CA VAL A 202 44.33 34.90 1.26
C VAL A 202 45.74 34.38 1.32
N ALA A 203 45.97 33.08 1.24
CA ALA A 203 47.32 32.50 1.27
C ALA A 203 48.20 32.99 0.11
N ARG A 204 47.65 33.08 -1.10
CA ARG A 204 48.35 33.62 -2.28
C ARG A 204 48.71 35.10 -2.09
N ARG A 205 47.81 35.92 -1.55
CA ARG A 205 48.09 37.34 -1.24
C ARG A 205 49.22 37.49 -0.19
N THR A 206 49.19 36.65 0.86
CA THR A 206 50.20 36.66 1.90
C THR A 206 51.58 36.25 1.37
N LEU A 207 51.61 35.26 0.45
CA LEU A 207 52.87 34.85 -0.19
C LEU A 207 53.44 35.95 -1.09
N ALA A 208 52.59 36.66 -1.84
CA ALA A 208 52.99 37.75 -2.73
C ALA A 208 53.45 39.00 -1.99
N ALA A 209 53.10 39.15 -0.70
CA ALA A 209 53.51 40.27 0.14
C ALA A 209 54.85 40.05 0.90
N ARG A 210 55.45 38.87 0.75
CA ARG A 210 56.81 38.54 1.31
C ARG A 210 57.90 38.66 0.25
#